data_48456160b04aa8c139b73a6ad9c493cf
#
_entry.id   48456160b04aa8c139b73a6ad9c493cf
#
_cell.length_a   1.000
_cell.length_b   1.000
_cell.length_c   1.000
_cell.angle_alpha   90.00
_cell.angle_beta   90.00
_cell.angle_gamma   90.00
#
_symmetry.space_group_name_H-M   'P 1'
#
loop_
_entity.id
_entity.type
_entity.pdbx_description
1 polymer ?
#
loop_
_entity_poly.entity_id
_entity_poly.type
_entity_poly.pdbx_seq_one_letter_code
_entity_poly.pdbx_strand_id
1 'polypeptide(L)'
;MYILFICCVIIIILAIISGFLMFWKVPLPTPYSTNKNTSEMVSIIIPARNEAKRITPLLKSLQLQQGIRFETILIDDGSTDKTACIADSYGIKVIQNDRLENGWIGKSAACWTGAKHANGDWLLFLDADTQLQTANSLQQIVLTYQRLGARGILSLQPYHTIRRPYENLSAIFNIIVMVGMSVFSIWKHRLKGAGAFGPCILCNKADYMNVGGHEVIRNAVMDDLALGEAFREAGAPVYCYGGRGVINFRMYPEGIGSLCEGWTKSFATASQETHPLVTFFISIWISGAFLSLPFFMLAGYAGGTDWTIIATFLYVLLFGQVSLFARRTGNFSYVVLAFYPLLFLFFTILFFWSIYLTHIRKTVSWRGRKIKL
;
A
#
# COMPACT_ATOMS: atom_id res chain seq x y z
N MET A 1 -8.19 41.94 6.97
CA MET A 1 -8.90 40.74 7.42
C MET A 1 -9.68 40.06 6.29
N TYR A 2 -10.56 40.76 5.53
CA TYR A 2 -11.31 40.17 4.40
C TYR A 2 -10.44 39.54 3.33
N ILE A 3 -9.34 40.18 2.90
CA ILE A 3 -8.40 39.62 1.91
C ILE A 3 -7.81 38.30 2.41
N LEU A 4 -7.42 38.22 3.70
CA LEU A 4 -6.90 36.99 4.30
C LEU A 4 -7.95 35.85 4.24
N PHE A 5 -9.22 36.15 4.57
CA PHE A 5 -10.29 35.16 4.50
C PHE A 5 -10.53 34.67 3.08
N ILE A 6 -10.55 35.58 2.10
CA ILE A 6 -10.66 35.20 0.67
C ILE A 6 -9.48 34.30 0.26
N CYS A 7 -8.25 34.63 0.65
CA CYS A 7 -7.10 33.78 0.37
C CYS A 7 -7.24 32.38 0.99
N CYS A 8 -7.70 32.28 2.23
CA CYS A 8 -7.96 31.00 2.91
C CYS A 8 -8.99 30.16 2.13
N VAL A 9 -10.10 30.78 1.74
CA VAL A 9 -11.17 30.10 0.96
C VAL A 9 -10.59 29.56 -0.36
N ILE A 10 -9.85 30.38 -1.10
CA ILE A 10 -9.24 29.98 -2.38
C ILE A 10 -8.31 28.78 -2.18
N ILE A 11 -7.38 28.84 -1.21
CA ILE A 11 -6.42 27.77 -0.94
C ILE A 11 -7.17 26.46 -0.56
N ILE A 12 -8.19 26.54 0.28
CA ILE A 12 -8.94 25.35 0.69
C ILE A 12 -9.74 24.76 -0.50
N ILE A 13 -10.33 25.59 -1.35
CA ILE A 13 -11.02 25.12 -2.56
C ILE A 13 -10.01 24.45 -3.51
N LEU A 14 -8.85 25.05 -3.73
CA LEU A 14 -7.78 24.46 -4.54
C LEU A 14 -7.31 23.12 -3.95
N ALA A 15 -7.24 23.00 -2.63
CA ALA A 15 -6.90 21.74 -1.98
C ALA A 15 -7.97 20.66 -2.22
N ILE A 16 -9.25 20.99 -2.12
CA ILE A 16 -10.34 20.05 -2.41
C ILE A 16 -10.27 19.59 -3.87
N ILE A 17 -10.09 20.52 -4.81
CA ILE A 17 -9.94 20.18 -6.23
C ILE A 17 -8.72 19.27 -6.44
N SER A 18 -7.56 19.64 -5.88
CA SER A 18 -6.30 18.86 -5.95
C SER A 18 -6.49 17.44 -5.46
N GLY A 19 -7.20 17.25 -4.33
CA GLY A 19 -7.51 15.94 -3.79
C GLY A 19 -8.24 15.05 -4.80
N PHE A 20 -9.28 15.55 -5.45
CA PHE A 20 -10.02 14.79 -6.47
C PHE A 20 -9.22 14.57 -7.75
N LEU A 21 -8.37 15.51 -8.16
CA LEU A 21 -7.50 15.34 -9.33
C LEU A 21 -6.49 14.21 -9.14
N MET A 22 -5.89 14.10 -7.94
CA MET A 22 -4.85 13.10 -7.66
C MET A 22 -5.40 11.73 -7.22
N PHE A 23 -6.63 11.66 -6.65
CA PHE A 23 -7.23 10.43 -6.15
C PHE A 23 -8.67 10.25 -6.67
N TRP A 24 -8.77 10.12 -8.00
CA TRP A 24 -10.05 10.10 -8.71
C TRP A 24 -10.79 8.77 -8.55
N LYS A 25 -10.16 7.66 -8.95
CA LYS A 25 -10.80 6.33 -8.97
C LYS A 25 -9.80 5.23 -8.65
N VAL A 26 -10.17 4.35 -7.74
CA VAL A 26 -9.45 3.11 -7.42
C VAL A 26 -10.22 1.95 -8.03
N PRO A 27 -9.68 1.24 -9.03
CA PRO A 27 -10.30 0.03 -9.56
C PRO A 27 -10.26 -1.08 -8.49
N LEU A 28 -11.30 -1.91 -8.46
CA LEU A 28 -11.40 -3.07 -7.59
C LEU A 28 -11.40 -4.34 -8.44
N PRO A 29 -10.93 -5.49 -7.89
CA PRO A 29 -11.00 -6.76 -8.57
C PRO A 29 -12.42 -7.09 -9.02
N THR A 30 -12.50 -7.83 -10.11
CA THR A 30 -13.77 -8.25 -10.69
C THR A 30 -14.58 -9.07 -9.70
N PRO A 31 -15.91 -8.82 -9.58
CA PRO A 31 -16.77 -9.66 -8.78
C PRO A 31 -16.71 -11.13 -9.21
N TYR A 32 -16.93 -12.04 -8.25
CA TYR A 32 -17.02 -13.47 -8.48
C TYR A 32 -17.99 -13.81 -9.60
N SER A 33 -17.64 -14.81 -10.41
CA SER A 33 -18.50 -15.37 -11.46
C SER A 33 -18.39 -16.90 -11.47
N THR A 34 -19.50 -17.58 -11.38
CA THR A 34 -19.58 -19.05 -11.33
C THR A 34 -19.13 -19.74 -12.63
N ASN A 35 -19.06 -19.03 -13.75
CA ASN A 35 -18.92 -19.61 -15.08
C ASN A 35 -17.49 -19.59 -15.67
N LYS A 36 -16.45 -19.28 -14.89
CA LYS A 36 -15.07 -19.29 -15.41
C LYS A 36 -14.15 -20.05 -14.47
N ASN A 37 -13.84 -21.28 -14.85
CA ASN A 37 -12.70 -22.01 -14.31
C ASN A 37 -11.45 -21.63 -15.11
N THR A 38 -10.33 -21.48 -14.43
CA THR A 38 -9.02 -21.34 -15.07
C THR A 38 -8.36 -22.71 -15.10
N SER A 39 -7.69 -23.03 -16.19
CA SER A 39 -6.83 -24.23 -16.31
C SER A 39 -5.49 -24.04 -15.61
N GLU A 40 -5.05 -22.77 -15.50
CA GLU A 40 -3.76 -22.38 -14.98
C GLU A 40 -3.68 -22.59 -13.46
N MET A 41 -2.53 -23.04 -13.03
CA MET A 41 -2.20 -23.23 -11.62
C MET A 41 -1.48 -21.99 -11.07
N VAL A 42 -1.84 -21.58 -9.86
CA VAL A 42 -1.20 -20.44 -9.17
C VAL A 42 -0.26 -20.94 -8.09
N SER A 43 1.01 -20.54 -8.12
CA SER A 43 1.92 -20.71 -7.00
C SER A 43 1.91 -19.47 -6.12
N ILE A 44 1.41 -19.62 -4.89
CA ILE A 44 1.39 -18.58 -3.87
C ILE A 44 2.71 -18.62 -3.11
N ILE A 45 3.46 -17.54 -3.18
CA ILE A 45 4.79 -17.38 -2.56
C ILE A 45 4.66 -16.41 -1.40
N ILE A 46 5.01 -16.87 -0.20
CA ILE A 46 4.94 -16.10 1.04
C ILE A 46 6.36 -15.92 1.58
N PRO A 47 7.02 -14.77 1.32
CA PRO A 47 8.27 -14.45 1.99
C PRO A 47 7.99 -14.14 3.46
N ALA A 48 8.65 -14.81 4.39
CA ALA A 48 8.40 -14.65 5.82
C ALA A 48 9.70 -14.57 6.63
N ARG A 49 9.70 -13.65 7.62
CA ARG A 49 10.75 -13.54 8.61
C ARG A 49 10.18 -13.01 9.92
N ASN A 50 10.19 -13.84 10.97
CA ASN A 50 9.66 -13.50 12.29
C ASN A 50 8.19 -13.02 12.23
N GLU A 51 7.33 -13.79 11.54
CA GLU A 51 5.91 -13.49 11.33
C GLU A 51 4.97 -14.37 12.17
N ALA A 52 5.47 -15.11 13.16
CA ALA A 52 4.66 -16.04 13.96
C ALA A 52 3.38 -15.40 14.55
N LYS A 53 3.41 -14.10 14.86
CA LYS A 53 2.27 -13.36 15.43
C LYS A 53 1.24 -12.90 14.38
N ARG A 54 1.62 -12.88 13.09
CA ARG A 54 0.81 -12.24 12.03
C ARG A 54 0.37 -13.18 10.93
N ILE A 55 1.10 -14.27 10.69
CA ILE A 55 0.88 -15.15 9.54
C ILE A 55 -0.40 -15.98 9.61
N THR A 56 -0.88 -16.33 10.80
CA THR A 56 -2.03 -17.22 10.99
C THR A 56 -3.31 -16.79 10.25
N PRO A 57 -3.70 -15.48 10.21
CA PRO A 57 -4.86 -15.05 9.44
C PRO A 57 -4.75 -15.33 7.94
N LEU A 58 -3.55 -15.14 7.35
CA LEU A 58 -3.30 -15.48 5.95
C LEU A 58 -3.48 -16.98 5.71
N LEU A 59 -2.81 -17.84 6.49
CA LEU A 59 -2.85 -19.28 6.33
C LEU A 59 -4.28 -19.83 6.43
N LYS A 60 -5.05 -19.39 7.43
CA LYS A 60 -6.47 -19.74 7.56
C LYS A 60 -7.30 -19.31 6.35
N SER A 61 -7.06 -18.11 5.83
CA SER A 61 -7.80 -17.61 4.68
C SER A 61 -7.46 -18.35 3.39
N LEU A 62 -6.23 -18.86 3.25
CA LEU A 62 -5.81 -19.68 2.11
C LEU A 62 -6.50 -21.04 2.10
N GLN A 63 -6.63 -21.70 3.27
CA GLN A 63 -7.35 -22.98 3.36
C GLN A 63 -8.83 -22.90 2.95
N LEU A 64 -9.42 -21.70 3.02
CA LEU A 64 -10.82 -21.48 2.64
C LEU A 64 -11.00 -21.18 1.15
N GLN A 65 -9.92 -20.98 0.37
CA GLN A 65 -10.04 -20.60 -1.04
C GLN A 65 -10.58 -21.73 -1.90
N GLN A 66 -11.45 -21.37 -2.84
CA GLN A 66 -12.14 -22.29 -3.74
C GLN A 66 -12.08 -21.83 -5.19
N GLY A 67 -12.36 -22.74 -6.13
CA GLY A 67 -12.51 -22.42 -7.55
C GLY A 67 -11.22 -22.14 -8.33
N ILE A 68 -10.04 -22.30 -7.69
CA ILE A 68 -8.73 -22.12 -8.33
C ILE A 68 -7.79 -23.25 -7.88
N ARG A 69 -7.00 -23.79 -8.80
CA ARG A 69 -5.91 -24.69 -8.48
C ARG A 69 -4.70 -23.89 -8.03
N PHE A 70 -4.18 -24.13 -6.84
CA PHE A 70 -3.01 -23.45 -6.33
C PHE A 70 -2.15 -24.34 -5.43
N GLU A 71 -0.89 -23.98 -5.31
CA GLU A 71 0.02 -24.44 -4.27
C GLU A 71 0.44 -23.23 -3.41
N THR A 72 0.88 -23.49 -2.19
CA THR A 72 1.42 -22.45 -1.32
C THR A 72 2.80 -22.85 -0.85
N ILE A 73 3.75 -21.93 -1.01
CA ILE A 73 5.16 -22.08 -0.63
C ILE A 73 5.52 -20.93 0.29
N LEU A 74 5.92 -21.24 1.51
CA LEU A 74 6.50 -20.26 2.41
C LEU A 74 8.01 -20.31 2.32
N ILE A 75 8.63 -19.15 2.11
CA ILE A 75 10.08 -19.00 2.12
C ILE A 75 10.47 -18.34 3.43
N ASP A 76 11.10 -19.12 4.30
CA ASP A 76 11.58 -18.65 5.60
C ASP A 76 12.96 -18.02 5.47
N ASP A 77 13.04 -16.70 5.63
CA ASP A 77 14.28 -15.91 5.53
C ASP A 77 15.02 -15.85 6.88
N GLY A 78 15.26 -17.02 7.47
CA GLY A 78 15.99 -17.15 8.73
C GLY A 78 15.21 -16.63 9.93
N SER A 79 13.96 -17.07 10.12
CA SER A 79 13.19 -16.78 11.32
C SER A 79 13.79 -17.41 12.56
N THR A 80 13.72 -16.68 13.67
CA THR A 80 14.14 -17.14 15.01
C THR A 80 12.94 -17.46 15.91
N ASP A 81 11.73 -17.23 15.41
CA ASP A 81 10.48 -17.52 16.09
C ASP A 81 9.78 -18.78 15.48
N LYS A 82 8.52 -19.00 15.82
CA LYS A 82 7.76 -20.18 15.38
C LYS A 82 7.15 -20.05 13.99
N THR A 83 7.60 -19.12 13.13
CA THR A 83 7.01 -18.86 11.80
C THR A 83 6.94 -20.12 10.96
N ALA A 84 8.07 -20.82 10.76
CA ALA A 84 8.13 -22.04 9.97
C ALA A 84 7.25 -23.17 10.55
N CYS A 85 7.31 -23.40 11.87
CA CYS A 85 6.49 -24.41 12.54
C CYS A 85 4.99 -24.14 12.40
N ILE A 86 4.56 -22.86 12.45
CA ILE A 86 3.16 -22.50 12.24
C ILE A 86 2.75 -22.82 10.81
N ALA A 87 3.55 -22.45 9.79
CA ALA A 87 3.23 -22.72 8.40
C ALA A 87 3.13 -24.23 8.11
N ASP A 88 4.08 -25.02 8.63
CA ASP A 88 4.08 -26.47 8.51
C ASP A 88 2.82 -27.11 9.11
N SER A 89 2.36 -26.61 10.28
CA SER A 89 1.13 -27.08 10.91
C SER A 89 -0.16 -26.85 10.07
N TYR A 90 -0.09 -25.96 9.08
CA TYR A 90 -1.15 -25.74 8.08
C TYR A 90 -0.94 -26.56 6.79
N GLY A 91 0.06 -27.46 6.75
CA GLY A 91 0.38 -28.29 5.58
C GLY A 91 1.02 -27.49 4.43
N ILE A 92 1.62 -26.34 4.73
CA ILE A 92 2.27 -25.48 3.73
C ILE A 92 3.73 -25.90 3.58
N LYS A 93 4.17 -26.06 2.33
CA LYS A 93 5.57 -26.34 2.00
C LYS A 93 6.46 -25.17 2.47
N VAL A 94 7.34 -25.44 3.43
CA VAL A 94 8.32 -24.47 3.93
C VAL A 94 9.67 -24.73 3.28
N ILE A 95 10.28 -23.68 2.74
CA ILE A 95 11.64 -23.70 2.18
C ILE A 95 12.48 -22.70 2.96
N GLN A 96 13.62 -23.13 3.47
CA GLN A 96 14.59 -22.25 4.12
C GLN A 96 15.36 -21.46 3.05
N ASN A 97 15.51 -20.17 3.27
CA ASN A 97 16.32 -19.31 2.42
C ASN A 97 17.75 -19.24 2.97
N ASP A 98 18.48 -20.36 2.87
CA ASP A 98 19.70 -20.59 3.62
C ASP A 98 20.91 -19.75 3.20
N ARG A 99 20.89 -19.12 2.03
CA ARG A 99 22.03 -18.36 1.53
C ARG A 99 21.60 -17.15 0.75
N LEU A 100 21.67 -16.00 1.39
CA LEU A 100 21.76 -14.73 0.69
C LEU A 100 23.19 -14.63 0.14
N GLU A 101 23.37 -14.81 -1.16
CA GLU A 101 24.56 -14.34 -1.84
C GLU A 101 24.72 -12.84 -1.59
N ASN A 102 25.97 -12.36 -1.50
CA ASN A 102 26.26 -10.94 -1.30
C ASN A 102 25.47 -10.07 -2.29
N GLY A 103 24.76 -9.07 -1.79
CA GLY A 103 24.05 -8.09 -2.62
C GLY A 103 22.52 -8.20 -2.63
N TRP A 104 21.91 -9.17 -1.94
CA TRP A 104 20.46 -9.22 -1.80
C TRP A 104 19.96 -8.38 -0.60
N ILE A 105 18.92 -7.57 -0.81
CA ILE A 105 18.32 -6.71 0.21
C ILE A 105 16.84 -7.04 0.41
N GLY A 106 16.40 -7.02 1.66
CA GLY A 106 14.99 -7.19 2.02
C GLY A 106 14.44 -8.58 1.71
N LYS A 107 13.20 -8.64 1.18
CA LYS A 107 12.47 -9.88 0.87
C LYS A 107 12.73 -10.42 -0.54
N SER A 108 13.48 -9.69 -1.38
CA SER A 108 13.69 -10.02 -2.80
C SER A 108 14.27 -11.42 -3.00
N ALA A 109 15.24 -11.82 -2.17
CA ALA A 109 15.83 -13.16 -2.24
C ALA A 109 14.82 -14.27 -1.94
N ALA A 110 13.97 -14.07 -0.94
CA ALA A 110 12.91 -15.03 -0.60
C ALA A 110 11.89 -15.14 -1.74
N CYS A 111 11.48 -14.02 -2.33
CA CYS A 111 10.59 -14.01 -3.50
C CYS A 111 11.21 -14.74 -4.69
N TRP A 112 12.49 -14.49 -4.99
CA TRP A 112 13.22 -15.16 -6.08
C TRP A 112 13.34 -16.66 -5.84
N THR A 113 13.72 -17.07 -4.63
CA THR A 113 13.80 -18.49 -4.25
C THR A 113 12.43 -19.16 -4.41
N GLY A 114 11.36 -18.53 -3.96
CA GLY A 114 10.00 -19.03 -4.12
C GLY A 114 9.60 -19.19 -5.58
N ALA A 115 9.90 -18.22 -6.43
CA ALA A 115 9.60 -18.27 -7.87
C ALA A 115 10.32 -19.41 -8.60
N LYS A 116 11.55 -19.73 -8.20
CA LYS A 116 12.31 -20.88 -8.75
C LYS A 116 11.70 -22.23 -8.35
N HIS A 117 11.12 -22.34 -7.16
CA HIS A 117 10.50 -23.57 -6.66
C HIS A 117 9.00 -23.71 -6.98
N ALA A 118 8.41 -22.68 -7.59
CA ALA A 118 7.03 -22.67 -8.00
C ALA A 118 6.77 -23.60 -9.19
N ASN A 119 5.67 -24.38 -9.14
CA ASN A 119 5.24 -25.26 -10.23
C ASN A 119 4.11 -24.65 -11.08
N GLY A 120 3.44 -23.61 -10.58
CA GLY A 120 2.31 -22.97 -11.25
C GLY A 120 2.72 -22.10 -12.43
N ASP A 121 1.76 -21.89 -13.31
CA ASP A 121 1.89 -21.01 -14.48
C ASP A 121 1.96 -19.53 -14.09
N TRP A 122 1.32 -19.20 -12.98
CA TRP A 122 1.25 -17.85 -12.43
C TRP A 122 1.82 -17.80 -11.01
N LEU A 123 2.51 -16.70 -10.70
CA LEU A 123 3.12 -16.44 -9.40
C LEU A 123 2.31 -15.37 -8.67
N LEU A 124 1.86 -15.70 -7.45
CA LEU A 124 1.21 -14.75 -6.56
C LEU A 124 2.08 -14.55 -5.32
N PHE A 125 2.75 -13.40 -5.24
CA PHE A 125 3.49 -12.99 -4.04
C PHE A 125 2.53 -12.35 -3.05
N LEU A 126 2.50 -12.87 -1.81
CA LEU A 126 1.68 -12.36 -0.70
C LEU A 126 2.52 -12.07 0.53
N ASP A 127 2.39 -10.88 1.10
CA ASP A 127 3.00 -10.58 2.40
C ASP A 127 2.31 -11.37 3.52
N ALA A 128 3.09 -11.82 4.49
CA ALA A 128 2.63 -12.69 5.58
C ALA A 128 1.58 -12.06 6.52
N ASP A 129 1.44 -10.73 6.51
CA ASP A 129 0.46 -9.99 7.31
C ASP A 129 -0.84 -9.66 6.55
N THR A 130 -1.02 -10.24 5.36
CA THR A 130 -2.24 -10.12 4.56
C THR A 130 -3.29 -11.18 4.94
N GLN A 131 -4.52 -11.00 4.49
CA GLN A 131 -5.63 -11.94 4.66
C GLN A 131 -6.60 -11.82 3.51
N LEU A 132 -6.96 -12.94 2.88
CA LEU A 132 -8.04 -13.00 1.89
C LEU A 132 -9.40 -12.92 2.60
N GLN A 133 -10.33 -12.12 2.05
CA GLN A 133 -11.57 -11.75 2.74
C GLN A 133 -12.67 -12.82 2.65
N THR A 134 -12.73 -13.51 1.53
CA THR A 134 -13.80 -14.49 1.21
C THR A 134 -13.20 -15.76 0.60
N ALA A 135 -13.97 -16.83 0.55
CA ALA A 135 -13.56 -18.09 -0.09
C ALA A 135 -13.28 -17.93 -1.61
N ASN A 136 -13.74 -16.86 -2.23
CA ASN A 136 -13.57 -16.62 -3.66
C ASN A 136 -12.57 -15.47 -3.96
N SER A 137 -11.87 -14.95 -2.95
CA SER A 137 -10.95 -13.82 -3.13
C SER A 137 -9.81 -14.13 -4.11
N LEU A 138 -9.21 -15.32 -4.00
CA LEU A 138 -8.16 -15.74 -4.94
C LEU A 138 -8.70 -15.83 -6.37
N GLN A 139 -9.90 -16.38 -6.55
CA GLN A 139 -10.53 -16.45 -7.85
C GLN A 139 -10.81 -15.06 -8.44
N GLN A 140 -11.25 -14.10 -7.63
CA GLN A 140 -11.47 -12.72 -8.09
C GLN A 140 -10.18 -12.05 -8.57
N ILE A 141 -9.05 -12.27 -7.87
CA ILE A 141 -7.73 -11.78 -8.28
C ILE A 141 -7.34 -12.39 -9.63
N VAL A 142 -7.44 -13.69 -9.74
CA VAL A 142 -7.09 -14.47 -10.95
C VAL A 142 -7.95 -14.06 -12.15
N LEU A 143 -9.28 -13.98 -11.98
CA LEU A 143 -10.19 -13.57 -13.04
C LEU A 143 -9.95 -12.11 -13.47
N THR A 144 -9.55 -11.24 -12.54
CA THR A 144 -9.16 -9.87 -12.87
C THR A 144 -7.92 -9.87 -13.76
N TYR A 145 -6.91 -10.66 -13.41
CA TYR A 145 -5.68 -10.78 -14.19
C TYR A 145 -5.94 -11.34 -15.60
N GLN A 146 -6.78 -12.37 -15.72
CA GLN A 146 -7.19 -12.91 -17.03
C GLN A 146 -7.88 -11.87 -17.90
N ARG A 147 -8.79 -11.06 -17.33
CA ARG A 147 -9.47 -9.96 -18.06
C ARG A 147 -8.52 -8.88 -18.55
N LEU A 148 -7.41 -8.72 -17.87
CA LEU A 148 -6.33 -7.80 -18.26
C LEU A 148 -5.36 -8.42 -19.29
N GLY A 149 -5.64 -9.63 -19.77
CA GLY A 149 -4.85 -10.34 -20.78
C GLY A 149 -3.77 -11.26 -20.22
N ALA A 150 -3.72 -11.47 -18.90
CA ALA A 150 -2.78 -12.35 -18.18
C ALA A 150 -1.30 -12.09 -18.50
N ARG A 151 -0.95 -10.81 -18.72
CA ARG A 151 0.41 -10.33 -18.99
C ARG A 151 0.83 -9.25 -18.00
N GLY A 152 2.14 -9.18 -17.73
CA GLY A 152 2.70 -8.20 -16.81
C GLY A 152 2.33 -8.45 -15.36
N ILE A 153 2.06 -7.39 -14.61
CA ILE A 153 1.75 -7.42 -13.19
C ILE A 153 0.32 -6.92 -12.90
N LEU A 154 -0.42 -7.68 -12.09
CA LEU A 154 -1.57 -7.18 -11.33
C LEU A 154 -1.16 -7.03 -9.87
N SER A 155 -1.15 -5.81 -9.37
CA SER A 155 -0.78 -5.48 -7.99
C SER A 155 -1.98 -4.92 -7.23
N LEU A 156 -2.24 -5.44 -6.03
CA LEU A 156 -3.33 -4.98 -5.16
C LEU A 156 -2.77 -4.35 -3.89
N GLN A 157 -3.26 -3.13 -3.57
CA GLN A 157 -3.08 -2.57 -2.24
C GLN A 157 -4.13 -3.16 -1.30
N PRO A 158 -3.76 -3.97 -0.30
CA PRO A 158 -4.73 -4.53 0.62
C PRO A 158 -5.48 -3.45 1.39
N TYR A 159 -6.74 -3.75 1.75
CA TYR A 159 -7.57 -2.85 2.54
C TYR A 159 -7.14 -2.87 4.00
N HIS A 160 -6.79 -1.70 4.57
CA HIS A 160 -6.27 -1.62 5.93
C HIS A 160 -7.36 -1.90 6.98
N THR A 161 -7.14 -2.93 7.80
CA THR A 161 -8.04 -3.28 8.89
C THR A 161 -7.60 -2.62 10.18
N ILE A 162 -8.42 -1.72 10.70
CA ILE A 162 -8.23 -1.01 11.97
C ILE A 162 -8.97 -1.75 13.07
N ARG A 163 -8.26 -2.11 14.15
CA ARG A 163 -8.82 -2.76 15.34
C ARG A 163 -8.58 -1.97 16.62
N ARG A 164 -7.52 -1.17 16.69
CA ARG A 164 -7.17 -0.34 17.84
C ARG A 164 -7.20 1.15 17.48
N PRO A 165 -7.56 2.04 18.40
CA PRO A 165 -7.70 3.49 18.13
C PRO A 165 -6.47 4.12 17.47
N TYR A 166 -5.26 3.80 17.95
CA TYR A 166 -4.01 4.38 17.43
C TYR A 166 -3.72 4.00 15.96
N GLU A 167 -4.25 2.86 15.48
CA GLU A 167 -4.04 2.42 14.09
C GLU A 167 -4.67 3.41 13.09
N ASN A 168 -5.66 4.23 13.52
CA ASN A 168 -6.25 5.30 12.71
C ASN A 168 -5.24 6.37 12.31
N LEU A 169 -4.14 6.55 13.04
CA LEU A 169 -3.06 7.46 12.67
C LEU A 169 -2.43 7.13 11.31
N SER A 170 -2.62 5.91 10.81
CA SER A 170 -2.18 5.49 9.48
C SER A 170 -3.08 6.00 8.33
N ALA A 171 -4.19 6.69 8.58
CA ALA A 171 -5.17 7.06 7.56
C ALA A 171 -4.55 7.88 6.43
N ILE A 172 -3.85 8.97 6.75
CA ILE A 172 -3.25 9.85 5.75
C ILE A 172 -2.10 9.15 5.03
N PHE A 173 -1.29 8.34 5.72
CA PHE A 173 -0.23 7.54 5.09
C PHE A 173 -0.78 6.60 4.02
N ASN A 174 -1.85 5.87 4.32
CA ASN A 174 -2.47 4.96 3.34
C ASN A 174 -3.06 5.70 2.13
N ILE A 175 -3.65 6.88 2.35
CA ILE A 175 -4.12 7.71 1.23
C ILE A 175 -2.94 8.15 0.36
N ILE A 176 -1.86 8.66 0.98
CA ILE A 176 -0.68 9.15 0.26
C ILE A 176 0.05 8.02 -0.47
N VAL A 177 0.16 6.82 0.11
CA VAL A 177 0.72 5.63 -0.59
C VAL A 177 -0.05 5.34 -1.87
N MET A 178 -1.40 5.33 -1.81
CA MET A 178 -2.21 5.10 -3.01
C MET A 178 -2.06 6.21 -4.04
N VAL A 179 -2.11 7.48 -3.59
CA VAL A 179 -1.96 8.66 -4.45
C VAL A 179 -0.58 8.68 -5.10
N GLY A 180 0.47 8.35 -4.36
CA GLY A 180 1.86 8.30 -4.82
C GLY A 180 2.09 7.39 -6.01
N MET A 181 1.26 6.34 -6.18
CA MET A 181 1.31 5.49 -7.37
C MET A 181 0.92 6.21 -8.68
N SER A 182 0.36 7.43 -8.62
CA SER A 182 -0.03 8.31 -9.73
C SER A 182 -1.16 7.77 -10.62
N VAL A 183 -1.33 6.45 -10.71
CA VAL A 183 -2.29 5.77 -11.61
C VAL A 183 -3.77 5.93 -11.21
N PHE A 184 -4.03 6.35 -9.98
CA PHE A 184 -5.40 6.61 -9.47
C PHE A 184 -5.87 8.04 -9.71
N SER A 185 -5.03 8.90 -10.28
CA SER A 185 -5.35 10.27 -10.67
C SER A 185 -6.28 10.32 -11.87
N ILE A 186 -6.79 11.50 -12.21
CA ILE A 186 -7.60 11.69 -13.44
C ILE A 186 -6.80 11.38 -14.71
N TRP A 187 -5.46 11.53 -14.67
CA TRP A 187 -4.56 11.25 -15.79
C TRP A 187 -4.30 9.76 -15.98
N LYS A 188 -4.53 8.92 -14.96
CA LYS A 188 -4.34 7.46 -15.01
C LYS A 188 -2.96 7.08 -15.59
N HIS A 189 -2.97 6.23 -16.62
CA HIS A 189 -1.76 5.74 -17.27
C HIS A 189 -1.01 6.77 -18.13
N ARG A 190 -1.53 8.01 -18.26
CA ARG A 190 -0.78 9.10 -18.93
C ARG A 190 0.38 9.62 -18.10
N LEU A 191 0.34 9.42 -16.78
CA LEU A 191 1.48 9.68 -15.90
C LEU A 191 2.28 8.39 -15.70
N LYS A 192 3.59 8.53 -15.59
CA LYS A 192 4.45 7.42 -15.16
C LYS A 192 4.02 7.01 -13.75
N GLY A 193 3.60 5.76 -13.57
CA GLY A 193 3.29 5.22 -12.25
C GLY A 193 4.58 4.92 -11.46
N ALA A 194 4.51 4.90 -10.13
CA ALA A 194 5.68 4.67 -9.29
C ALA A 194 6.17 3.19 -9.27
N GLY A 195 5.32 2.22 -9.65
CA GLY A 195 5.69 0.79 -9.61
C GLY A 195 4.51 -0.11 -9.30
N ALA A 196 4.68 -1.07 -8.41
CA ALA A 196 3.65 -1.98 -7.93
C ALA A 196 3.49 -1.86 -6.41
N PHE A 197 2.37 -2.32 -5.85
CA PHE A 197 2.21 -2.52 -4.40
C PHE A 197 2.75 -3.90 -4.00
N GLY A 198 3.65 -3.95 -3.05
CA GLY A 198 4.35 -5.16 -2.63
C GLY A 198 3.52 -6.26 -1.96
N PRO A 199 2.45 -5.93 -1.19
CA PRO A 199 1.77 -6.94 -0.39
C PRO A 199 0.99 -8.00 -1.18
N CYS A 200 0.62 -7.73 -2.44
CA CYS A 200 -0.09 -8.68 -3.29
C CYS A 200 0.24 -8.41 -4.76
N ILE A 201 1.07 -9.26 -5.36
CA ILE A 201 1.50 -9.16 -6.75
C ILE A 201 1.23 -10.49 -7.46
N LEU A 202 0.38 -10.46 -8.49
CA LEU A 202 0.14 -11.57 -9.41
C LEU A 202 0.78 -11.30 -10.75
N CYS A 203 1.54 -12.25 -11.28
CA CYS A 203 2.15 -12.17 -12.62
C CYS A 203 2.24 -13.56 -13.28
N ASN A 204 2.38 -13.57 -14.60
CA ASN A 204 2.71 -14.76 -15.36
C ASN A 204 4.16 -15.15 -15.06
N LYS A 205 4.43 -16.45 -14.81
CA LYS A 205 5.77 -16.95 -14.48
C LYS A 205 6.75 -16.75 -15.63
N ALA A 206 6.32 -16.93 -16.88
CA ALA A 206 7.18 -16.71 -18.04
C ALA A 206 7.55 -15.22 -18.18
N ASP A 207 6.59 -14.28 -18.05
CA ASP A 207 6.87 -12.85 -18.06
C ASP A 207 7.85 -12.48 -16.93
N TYR A 208 7.62 -13.02 -15.71
CA TYR A 208 8.48 -12.76 -14.56
C TYR A 208 9.92 -13.24 -14.77
N MET A 209 10.11 -14.45 -15.31
CA MET A 209 11.44 -14.98 -15.60
C MET A 209 12.13 -14.23 -16.74
N ASN A 210 11.39 -13.85 -17.78
CA ASN A 210 11.91 -13.08 -18.92
C ASN A 210 12.40 -11.68 -18.52
N VAL A 211 11.72 -11.03 -17.56
CA VAL A 211 12.14 -9.73 -17.00
C VAL A 211 13.32 -9.88 -16.04
N GLY A 212 13.64 -11.12 -15.60
CA GLY A 212 14.65 -11.42 -14.59
C GLY A 212 14.14 -11.31 -13.14
N GLY A 213 12.85 -11.04 -12.95
CA GLY A 213 12.17 -11.06 -11.66
C GLY A 213 12.86 -10.29 -10.55
N HIS A 214 12.87 -10.84 -9.33
CA HIS A 214 13.53 -10.19 -8.19
C HIS A 214 15.07 -10.22 -8.27
N GLU A 215 15.68 -10.98 -9.21
CA GLU A 215 17.14 -11.02 -9.36
C GLU A 215 17.70 -9.69 -9.88
N VAL A 216 17.06 -9.08 -10.89
CA VAL A 216 17.51 -7.79 -11.44
C VAL A 216 17.37 -6.63 -10.47
N ILE A 217 16.48 -6.76 -9.49
CA ILE A 217 16.22 -5.74 -8.48
C ILE A 217 16.79 -6.08 -7.11
N ARG A 218 17.70 -7.06 -7.01
CA ARG A 218 18.23 -7.60 -5.74
C ARG A 218 18.77 -6.56 -4.75
N ASN A 219 19.26 -5.42 -5.26
CA ASN A 219 19.83 -4.32 -4.50
C ASN A 219 18.80 -3.20 -4.18
N ALA A 220 17.55 -3.34 -4.63
CA ALA A 220 16.54 -2.33 -4.43
C ALA A 220 16.00 -2.32 -2.98
N VAL A 221 15.94 -1.14 -2.38
CA VAL A 221 15.34 -0.95 -1.03
C VAL A 221 13.81 -1.07 -1.09
N MET A 222 13.21 -0.60 -2.19
CA MET A 222 11.78 -0.68 -2.49
C MET A 222 11.60 -1.68 -3.63
N ASP A 223 11.60 -2.97 -3.28
CA ASP A 223 11.58 -4.09 -4.23
C ASP A 223 10.32 -4.11 -5.10
N ASP A 224 9.19 -3.74 -4.55
CA ASP A 224 7.90 -3.67 -5.24
C ASP A 224 7.85 -2.56 -6.32
N LEU A 225 8.33 -1.37 -5.99
CA LEU A 225 8.41 -0.27 -6.95
C LEU A 225 9.41 -0.63 -8.08
N ALA A 226 10.57 -1.15 -7.71
CA ALA A 226 11.61 -1.54 -8.66
C ALA A 226 11.15 -2.69 -9.58
N LEU A 227 10.44 -3.69 -9.06
CA LEU A 227 9.87 -4.78 -9.86
C LEU A 227 8.86 -4.24 -10.88
N GLY A 228 7.96 -3.35 -10.45
CA GLY A 228 7.01 -2.70 -11.35
C GLY A 228 7.70 -1.89 -12.46
N GLU A 229 8.81 -1.21 -12.15
CA GLU A 229 9.60 -0.49 -13.15
C GLU A 229 10.27 -1.45 -14.14
N ALA A 230 10.91 -2.54 -13.67
CA ALA A 230 11.53 -3.54 -14.52
C ALA A 230 10.54 -4.15 -15.52
N PHE A 231 9.30 -4.45 -15.09
CA PHE A 231 8.24 -4.90 -16.00
C PHE A 231 7.89 -3.84 -17.05
N ARG A 232 7.77 -2.57 -16.67
CA ARG A 232 7.47 -1.49 -17.63
C ARG A 232 8.60 -1.27 -18.64
N GLU A 233 9.84 -1.33 -18.20
CA GLU A 233 11.02 -1.23 -19.09
C GLU A 233 11.07 -2.38 -20.11
N ALA A 234 10.60 -3.56 -19.70
CA ALA A 234 10.42 -4.71 -20.59
C ALA A 234 9.17 -4.62 -21.49
N GLY A 235 8.42 -3.49 -21.46
CA GLY A 235 7.19 -3.31 -22.23
C GLY A 235 5.99 -4.11 -21.74
N ALA A 236 6.04 -4.64 -20.51
CA ALA A 236 4.95 -5.38 -19.89
C ALA A 236 4.08 -4.45 -19.01
N PRO A 237 2.74 -4.59 -19.03
CA PRO A 237 1.86 -3.70 -18.31
C PRO A 237 1.92 -3.94 -16.78
N VAL A 238 1.74 -2.85 -16.00
CA VAL A 238 1.60 -2.89 -14.55
C VAL A 238 0.26 -2.28 -14.16
N TYR A 239 -0.60 -3.10 -13.60
CA TYR A 239 -1.94 -2.73 -13.17
C TYR A 239 -2.01 -2.65 -11.64
N CYS A 240 -2.41 -1.49 -11.11
CA CYS A 240 -2.60 -1.28 -9.67
C CYS A 240 -4.09 -1.19 -9.34
N TYR A 241 -4.52 -1.97 -8.35
CA TYR A 241 -5.89 -2.10 -7.88
C TYR A 241 -5.99 -1.92 -6.37
N GLY A 242 -7.17 -1.54 -5.87
CA GLY A 242 -7.47 -1.61 -4.44
C GLY A 242 -7.95 -3.01 -4.04
N GLY A 243 -7.58 -3.45 -2.84
CA GLY A 243 -7.92 -4.78 -2.32
C GLY A 243 -9.23 -4.85 -1.55
N ARG A 244 -10.00 -3.75 -1.46
CA ARG A 244 -11.24 -3.71 -0.67
C ARG A 244 -12.22 -4.83 -1.07
N GLY A 245 -12.64 -5.64 -0.09
CA GLY A 245 -13.55 -6.77 -0.29
C GLY A 245 -12.88 -8.05 -0.80
N VAL A 246 -11.58 -8.03 -1.09
CA VAL A 246 -10.83 -9.18 -1.63
C VAL A 246 -9.64 -9.53 -0.74
N ILE A 247 -8.80 -8.57 -0.41
CA ILE A 247 -7.62 -8.76 0.43
C ILE A 247 -7.46 -7.60 1.40
N ASN A 248 -7.17 -7.90 2.66
CA ASN A 248 -6.85 -6.90 3.67
C ASN A 248 -5.51 -7.21 4.34
N PHE A 249 -5.04 -6.26 5.14
CA PHE A 249 -3.87 -6.41 6.00
C PHE A 249 -4.04 -5.61 7.29
N ARG A 250 -3.23 -5.93 8.30
CA ARG A 250 -3.14 -5.19 9.55
C ARG A 250 -1.68 -4.88 9.83
N MET A 251 -1.25 -3.64 9.56
CA MET A 251 0.17 -3.30 9.48
C MET A 251 0.92 -3.29 10.82
N TYR A 252 0.39 -2.67 11.87
CA TYR A 252 1.14 -2.36 13.11
C TYR A 252 0.38 -2.76 14.37
N PRO A 253 0.06 -4.05 14.58
CA PRO A 253 -0.71 -4.50 15.75
C PRO A 253 0.04 -4.39 17.08
N GLU A 254 1.36 -4.20 17.05
CA GLU A 254 2.24 -4.19 18.23
C GLU A 254 2.21 -2.86 18.99
N GLY A 255 1.69 -1.79 18.42
CA GLY A 255 1.55 -0.49 19.09
C GLY A 255 2.05 0.69 18.28
N ILE A 256 1.92 1.89 18.86
CA ILE A 256 2.25 3.15 18.19
C ILE A 256 3.76 3.25 17.83
N GLY A 257 4.64 2.67 18.63
CA GLY A 257 6.07 2.64 18.32
C GLY A 257 6.38 1.89 17.02
N SER A 258 5.77 0.71 16.84
CA SER A 258 5.87 -0.07 15.60
C SER A 258 5.28 0.67 14.40
N LEU A 259 4.17 1.39 14.60
CA LEU A 259 3.55 2.22 13.57
C LEU A 259 4.49 3.37 13.13
N CYS A 260 5.07 4.09 14.07
CA CYS A 260 6.01 5.18 13.78
C CYS A 260 7.27 4.65 13.07
N GLU A 261 7.87 3.55 13.57
CA GLU A 261 9.03 2.92 12.93
C GLU A 261 8.73 2.47 11.51
N GLY A 262 7.60 1.79 11.30
CA GLY A 262 7.21 1.29 9.98
C GLY A 262 6.99 2.40 8.96
N TRP A 263 6.28 3.46 9.32
CA TRP A 263 6.04 4.59 8.40
C TRP A 263 7.29 5.44 8.13
N THR A 264 8.21 5.57 9.09
CA THR A 264 9.44 6.33 8.88
C THR A 264 10.50 5.60 8.06
N LYS A 265 10.42 4.28 7.97
CA LYS A 265 11.44 3.45 7.32
C LYS A 265 11.64 3.74 5.83
N SER A 266 10.55 3.87 5.07
CA SER A 266 10.59 3.83 3.61
C SER A 266 9.91 5.02 2.95
N PHE A 267 9.26 5.89 3.73
CA PHE A 267 8.34 6.87 3.16
C PHE A 267 9.06 7.98 2.38
N ALA A 268 10.23 8.41 2.85
CA ALA A 268 11.06 9.38 2.15
C ALA A 268 11.58 8.83 0.81
N THR A 269 12.01 7.58 0.77
CA THR A 269 12.47 6.91 -0.46
C THR A 269 11.30 6.72 -1.44
N ALA A 270 10.16 6.21 -0.97
CA ALA A 270 8.97 6.00 -1.81
C ALA A 270 8.42 7.30 -2.41
N SER A 271 8.54 8.43 -1.70
CA SER A 271 8.07 9.73 -2.18
C SER A 271 8.85 10.26 -3.39
N GLN A 272 10.10 9.82 -3.60
CA GLN A 272 10.93 10.21 -4.75
C GLN A 272 10.43 9.59 -6.06
N GLU A 273 9.75 8.43 -5.99
CA GLU A 273 9.17 7.76 -7.15
C GLU A 273 7.81 8.35 -7.58
N THR A 274 7.23 9.22 -6.75
CA THR A 274 5.96 9.88 -7.07
C THR A 274 6.15 10.93 -8.17
N HIS A 275 5.27 10.91 -9.18
CA HIS A 275 5.32 11.87 -10.28
C HIS A 275 5.23 13.32 -9.76
N PRO A 276 6.09 14.28 -10.21
CA PRO A 276 6.17 15.65 -9.67
C PRO A 276 4.83 16.40 -9.66
N LEU A 277 4.00 16.21 -10.71
CA LEU A 277 2.67 16.80 -10.77
C LEU A 277 1.77 16.32 -9.63
N VAL A 278 1.83 15.03 -9.28
CA VAL A 278 1.05 14.46 -8.18
C VAL A 278 1.58 14.96 -6.84
N THR A 279 2.90 15.05 -6.68
CA THR A 279 3.54 15.65 -5.50
C THR A 279 3.11 17.10 -5.29
N PHE A 280 3.01 17.89 -6.37
CA PHE A 280 2.49 19.25 -6.32
C PHE A 280 1.06 19.30 -5.80
N PHE A 281 0.16 18.45 -6.31
CA PHE A 281 -1.23 18.40 -5.82
C PHE A 281 -1.34 17.87 -4.38
N ILE A 282 -0.49 16.91 -3.98
CA ILE A 282 -0.39 16.48 -2.58
C ILE A 282 -0.03 17.66 -1.68
N SER A 283 0.94 18.49 -2.08
CA SER A 283 1.37 19.66 -1.31
C SER A 283 0.25 20.68 -1.14
N ILE A 284 -0.51 20.98 -2.20
CA ILE A 284 -1.67 21.87 -2.12
C ILE A 284 -2.75 21.27 -1.19
N TRP A 285 -3.01 19.97 -1.31
CA TRP A 285 -4.01 19.28 -0.48
C TRP A 285 -3.65 19.34 1.01
N ILE A 286 -2.40 19.04 1.36
CA ILE A 286 -1.87 19.13 2.73
C ILE A 286 -1.97 20.58 3.25
N SER A 287 -1.59 21.57 2.43
CA SER A 287 -1.63 22.99 2.81
C SER A 287 -3.05 23.45 3.14
N GLY A 288 -4.04 23.08 2.32
CA GLY A 288 -5.44 23.42 2.59
C GLY A 288 -6.00 22.68 3.81
N ALA A 289 -5.60 21.42 4.02
CA ALA A 289 -5.98 20.67 5.20
C ALA A 289 -5.46 21.31 6.49
N PHE A 290 -4.21 21.80 6.51
CA PHE A 290 -3.67 22.55 7.64
C PHE A 290 -4.36 23.89 7.83
N LEU A 291 -4.64 24.61 6.76
CA LEU A 291 -5.24 25.94 6.84
C LEU A 291 -6.69 25.91 7.33
N SER A 292 -7.40 24.79 7.10
CA SER A 292 -8.82 24.68 7.39
C SER A 292 -9.18 24.90 8.86
N LEU A 293 -8.38 24.39 9.80
CA LEU A 293 -8.63 24.55 11.24
C LEU A 293 -8.33 25.95 11.74
N PRO A 294 -7.13 26.57 11.47
CA PRO A 294 -6.91 27.98 11.81
C PRO A 294 -7.93 28.93 11.20
N PHE A 295 -8.33 28.70 9.95
CA PHE A 295 -9.36 29.52 9.31
C PHE A 295 -10.71 29.39 10.01
N PHE A 296 -11.14 28.17 10.37
CA PHE A 296 -12.36 27.93 11.13
C PHE A 296 -12.34 28.69 12.49
N MET A 297 -11.23 28.57 13.22
CA MET A 297 -11.08 29.24 14.53
C MET A 297 -11.09 30.79 14.39
N LEU A 298 -10.35 31.30 13.40
CA LEU A 298 -10.26 32.75 13.19
C LEU A 298 -11.57 33.35 12.67
N ALA A 299 -12.29 32.64 11.80
CA ALA A 299 -13.59 33.05 11.30
C ALA A 299 -14.63 33.11 12.44
N GLY A 300 -14.61 32.14 13.35
CA GLY A 300 -15.49 32.13 14.52
C GLY A 300 -15.18 33.24 15.53
N TYR A 301 -13.90 33.63 15.66
CA TYR A 301 -13.48 34.68 16.60
C TYR A 301 -13.69 36.11 16.06
N ALA A 302 -13.34 36.36 14.80
CA ALA A 302 -13.26 37.72 14.26
C ALA A 302 -13.98 37.93 12.92
N GLY A 303 -14.53 36.87 12.32
CA GLY A 303 -15.12 36.91 10.97
C GLY A 303 -16.60 37.24 10.91
N GLY A 304 -17.31 37.11 12.02
CA GLY A 304 -18.77 37.20 12.03
C GLY A 304 -19.46 35.96 11.45
N THR A 305 -20.80 35.99 11.42
CA THR A 305 -21.63 34.82 11.09
C THR A 305 -21.32 34.24 9.69
N ASP A 306 -21.22 35.11 8.68
CA ASP A 306 -21.05 34.65 7.27
C ASP A 306 -19.72 33.89 7.07
N TRP A 307 -18.61 34.42 7.58
CA TRP A 307 -17.31 33.77 7.48
C TRP A 307 -17.24 32.49 8.31
N THR A 308 -17.92 32.45 9.45
CA THR A 308 -18.01 31.23 10.26
C THR A 308 -18.77 30.13 9.52
N ILE A 309 -19.87 30.47 8.84
CA ILE A 309 -20.63 29.52 8.01
C ILE A 309 -19.75 28.99 6.86
N ILE A 310 -19.04 29.88 6.13
CA ILE A 310 -18.17 29.49 5.02
C ILE A 310 -17.05 28.57 5.52
N ALA A 311 -16.39 28.94 6.62
CA ALA A 311 -15.29 28.13 7.18
C ALA A 311 -15.77 26.75 7.65
N THR A 312 -16.94 26.69 8.31
CA THR A 312 -17.56 25.43 8.73
C THR A 312 -17.89 24.55 7.53
N PHE A 313 -18.48 25.13 6.48
CA PHE A 313 -18.80 24.41 5.25
C PHE A 313 -17.56 23.82 4.58
N LEU A 314 -16.49 24.59 4.45
CA LEU A 314 -15.25 24.12 3.85
C LEU A 314 -14.55 23.05 4.71
N TYR A 315 -14.60 23.18 6.04
CA TYR A 315 -14.08 22.16 6.95
C TYR A 315 -14.83 20.83 6.78
N VAL A 316 -16.16 20.90 6.70
CA VAL A 316 -17.03 19.71 6.48
C VAL A 316 -16.79 19.10 5.11
N LEU A 317 -16.59 19.90 4.05
CA LEU A 317 -16.26 19.40 2.73
C LEU A 317 -14.92 18.64 2.70
N LEU A 318 -13.87 19.20 3.33
CA LEU A 318 -12.57 18.53 3.46
C LEU A 318 -12.70 17.25 4.31
N PHE A 319 -13.43 17.28 5.41
CA PHE A 319 -13.73 16.08 6.20
C PHE A 319 -14.41 15.00 5.36
N GLY A 320 -15.40 15.39 4.55
CA GLY A 320 -16.10 14.48 3.64
C GLY A 320 -15.14 13.88 2.60
N GLN A 321 -14.26 14.69 2.01
CA GLN A 321 -13.25 14.23 1.05
C GLN A 321 -12.24 13.27 1.70
N VAL A 322 -11.66 13.63 2.84
CA VAL A 322 -10.72 12.77 3.58
C VAL A 322 -11.39 11.45 3.97
N SER A 323 -12.66 11.51 4.44
CA SER A 323 -13.44 10.32 4.77
C SER A 323 -13.69 9.43 3.56
N LEU A 324 -14.04 10.01 2.42
CA LEU A 324 -14.22 9.28 1.16
C LEU A 324 -12.90 8.57 0.75
N PHE A 325 -11.77 9.25 0.85
CA PHE A 325 -10.46 8.70 0.50
C PHE A 325 -10.02 7.62 1.49
N ALA A 326 -10.17 7.87 2.78
CA ALA A 326 -9.86 6.89 3.82
C ALA A 326 -10.66 5.58 3.65
N ARG A 327 -11.95 5.69 3.28
CA ARG A 327 -12.82 4.51 3.00
C ARG A 327 -12.40 3.71 1.77
N ARG A 328 -11.59 4.26 0.89
CA ARG A 328 -11.00 3.51 -0.24
C ARG A 328 -9.78 2.69 0.21
N THR A 329 -9.13 3.07 1.31
CA THR A 329 -7.87 2.49 1.77
C THR A 329 -8.00 1.64 3.03
N GLY A 330 -9.00 1.87 3.89
CA GLY A 330 -9.20 1.14 5.16
C GLY A 330 -10.53 1.45 5.84
N ASN A 331 -10.80 0.75 6.96
CA ASN A 331 -12.00 0.94 7.78
C ASN A 331 -11.78 1.99 8.89
N PHE A 332 -11.14 3.10 8.58
CA PHE A 332 -10.84 4.18 9.51
C PHE A 332 -12.09 4.79 10.15
N SER A 333 -11.97 5.18 11.43
CA SER A 333 -13.05 5.77 12.21
C SER A 333 -13.39 7.20 11.76
N TYR A 334 -14.65 7.47 11.45
CA TYR A 334 -15.11 8.82 11.10
C TYR A 334 -14.90 9.84 12.23
N VAL A 335 -15.01 9.41 13.51
CA VAL A 335 -14.74 10.29 14.65
C VAL A 335 -13.30 10.78 14.64
N VAL A 336 -12.35 9.89 14.36
CA VAL A 336 -10.92 10.28 14.26
C VAL A 336 -10.67 11.11 13.01
N LEU A 337 -11.31 10.77 11.88
CA LEU A 337 -11.19 11.51 10.63
C LEU A 337 -11.78 12.94 10.73
N ALA A 338 -12.74 13.20 11.65
CA ALA A 338 -13.23 14.55 11.89
C ALA A 338 -12.14 15.50 12.39
N PHE A 339 -11.09 14.96 13.02
CA PHE A 339 -9.90 15.69 13.44
C PHE A 339 -8.75 15.56 12.42
N TYR A 340 -9.08 15.48 11.12
CA TYR A 340 -8.10 15.28 10.05
C TYR A 340 -6.90 16.26 10.09
N PRO A 341 -7.00 17.53 10.52
CA PRO A 341 -5.81 18.38 10.58
C PRO A 341 -4.72 17.82 11.51
N LEU A 342 -5.12 17.16 12.62
CA LEU A 342 -4.17 16.49 13.51
C LEU A 342 -3.55 15.23 12.88
N LEU A 343 -4.30 14.50 12.05
CA LEU A 343 -3.76 13.37 11.30
C LEU A 343 -2.75 13.83 10.24
N PHE A 344 -3.01 14.96 9.57
CA PHE A 344 -2.04 15.57 8.65
C PHE A 344 -0.80 16.06 9.38
N LEU A 345 -0.95 16.64 10.58
CA LEU A 345 0.18 17.06 11.41
C LEU A 345 1.04 15.84 11.79
N PHE A 346 0.43 14.76 12.26
CA PHE A 346 1.14 13.52 12.58
C PHE A 346 1.87 12.95 11.36
N PHE A 347 1.20 12.90 10.20
CA PHE A 347 1.82 12.51 8.94
C PHE A 347 3.04 13.37 8.61
N THR A 348 2.91 14.69 8.66
CA THR A 348 3.96 15.64 8.29
C THR A 348 5.18 15.53 9.21
N ILE A 349 4.96 15.39 10.52
CA ILE A 349 6.05 15.18 11.50
C ILE A 349 6.83 13.90 11.16
N LEU A 350 6.16 12.78 10.94
CA LEU A 350 6.82 11.52 10.62
C LEU A 350 7.48 11.54 9.24
N PHE A 351 6.89 12.24 8.26
CA PHE A 351 7.49 12.41 6.93
C PHE A 351 8.82 13.17 7.00
N PHE A 352 8.86 14.30 7.68
CA PHE A 352 10.12 15.04 7.90
C PHE A 352 11.13 14.24 8.72
N TRP A 353 10.66 13.49 9.70
CA TRP A 353 11.52 12.56 10.45
C TRP A 353 12.10 11.47 9.54
N SER A 354 11.31 10.91 8.63
CA SER A 354 11.78 9.96 7.62
C SER A 354 12.85 10.57 6.70
N ILE A 355 12.64 11.80 6.21
CA ILE A 355 13.64 12.55 5.42
C ILE A 355 14.95 12.71 6.20
N TYR A 356 14.87 13.11 7.46
CA TYR A 356 16.05 13.28 8.33
C TYR A 356 16.82 11.95 8.49
N LEU A 357 16.14 10.85 8.76
CA LEU A 357 16.77 9.53 8.90
C LEU A 357 17.42 9.06 7.60
N THR A 358 16.76 9.26 6.46
CA THR A 358 17.22 8.79 5.16
C THR A 358 18.39 9.62 4.64
N HIS A 359 18.31 10.96 4.68
CA HIS A 359 19.30 11.83 4.03
C HIS A 359 20.43 12.27 4.95
N ILE A 360 20.17 12.43 6.26
CA ILE A 360 21.18 12.92 7.20
C ILE A 360 21.85 11.78 7.96
N ARG A 361 21.07 10.86 8.55
CA ARG A 361 21.64 9.70 9.25
C ARG A 361 22.06 8.55 8.36
N LYS A 362 21.55 8.47 7.13
CA LYS A 362 21.82 7.37 6.16
C LYS A 362 21.67 5.99 6.77
N THR A 363 20.73 5.84 7.68
CA THR A 363 20.47 4.58 8.38
C THR A 363 18.98 4.40 8.56
N VAL A 364 18.48 3.24 8.13
CA VAL A 364 17.09 2.83 8.32
C VAL A 364 17.07 1.56 9.17
N SER A 365 16.22 1.50 10.16
CA SER A 365 16.00 0.28 10.97
C SER A 365 14.90 -0.57 10.37
N TRP A 366 15.14 -1.88 10.22
CA TRP A 366 14.11 -2.83 9.80
C TRP A 366 14.16 -4.08 10.66
N ARG A 367 13.10 -4.31 11.46
CA ARG A 367 12.97 -5.49 12.34
C ARG A 367 14.24 -5.79 13.12
N GLY A 368 14.83 -4.76 13.72
CA GLY A 368 16.04 -4.84 14.53
C GLY A 368 17.37 -4.86 13.76
N ARG A 369 17.34 -4.86 12.40
CA ARG A 369 18.54 -4.66 11.58
C ARG A 369 18.68 -3.21 11.17
N LYS A 370 19.84 -2.60 11.42
CA LYS A 370 20.23 -1.29 10.87
C LYS A 370 20.74 -1.51 9.44
N ILE A 371 20.03 -0.97 8.45
CA ILE A 371 20.46 -0.96 7.05
C ILE A 371 21.12 0.41 6.82
N LYS A 372 22.38 0.43 6.39
CA LYS A 372 23.02 1.64 5.85
C LYS A 372 22.50 1.83 4.42
N LEU A 373 22.02 3.03 4.12
CA LEU A 373 21.60 3.47 2.79
C LEU A 373 22.79 4.02 2.02
#